data_3875e8714895f2a0593a3d7d00e74eaf
#
_entry.id   3875e8714895f2a0593a3d7d00e74eaf
#
_cell.length_a   1.000
_cell.length_b   1.000
_cell.length_c   1.000
_cell.angle_alpha   90.00
_cell.angle_beta   90.00
_cell.angle_gamma   90.00
#
_symmetry.space_group_name_H-M   'P 1'
#
loop_
_entity.id
_entity.type
_entity.pdbx_description
1 polymer ?
#
loop_
_entity_poly.entity_id
_entity_poly.type
_entity_poly.pdbx_seq_one_letter_code
_entity_poly.pdbx_strand_id
1 'polypeptide(L)'
;MKFNNLYNGPASEGEKAIRDYWDRIDLLHRCVDEREEGESFVFYEGPPTANGKPGIHHVIARTLKDYVCRYRTMQGYQVKRKAGWDTHGLPVEIEVEKRLNLSSKQDIEEYGIKEFNEKCRESVFEYE
;
A
#
# COMPACT_ATOMS: atom_id res chain seq x y z
N MET A 1 26.12 -8.13 22.76
CA MET A 1 24.77 -8.47 22.32
C MET A 1 24.82 -9.82 21.65
N LYS A 2 24.09 -10.84 22.14
CA LYS A 2 23.94 -12.11 21.43
C LYS A 2 22.73 -11.98 20.51
N PHE A 3 22.94 -12.04 19.21
CA PHE A 3 21.85 -12.17 18.27
C PHE A 3 21.28 -13.59 18.40
N ASN A 4 19.97 -13.69 18.57
CA ASN A 4 19.28 -14.99 18.50
C ASN A 4 19.46 -15.57 17.10
N ASN A 5 19.45 -16.90 17.00
CA ASN A 5 19.57 -17.57 15.71
C ASN A 5 18.57 -17.01 14.72
N LEU A 6 19.04 -16.73 13.51
CA LEU A 6 18.17 -16.39 12.40
C LEU A 6 17.19 -17.54 12.17
N TYR A 7 15.99 -17.19 11.75
CA TYR A 7 14.99 -18.18 11.36
C TYR A 7 15.52 -19.06 10.21
N ASN A 8 15.52 -20.38 10.41
CA ASN A 8 16.08 -21.35 9.45
C ASN A 8 15.05 -21.96 8.49
N GLY A 9 13.81 -21.49 8.53
CA GLY A 9 12.72 -21.95 7.66
C GLY A 9 12.58 -21.13 6.37
N PRO A 10 11.51 -21.33 5.59
CA PRO A 10 11.19 -20.50 4.44
C PRO A 10 11.09 -19.02 4.81
N ALA A 11 11.68 -18.13 4.02
CA ALA A 11 11.70 -16.69 4.30
C ALA A 11 10.30 -16.12 4.53
N SER A 12 9.30 -16.56 3.75
CA SER A 12 7.90 -16.12 3.88
C SER A 12 7.27 -16.43 5.25
N GLU A 13 7.62 -17.54 5.88
CA GLU A 13 7.14 -17.88 7.23
C GLU A 13 7.81 -17.01 8.29
N GLY A 14 9.13 -16.79 8.14
CA GLY A 14 9.88 -15.88 9.01
C GLY A 14 9.38 -14.45 8.92
N GLU A 15 9.12 -13.95 7.72
CA GLU A 15 8.55 -12.63 7.47
C GLU A 15 7.15 -12.48 8.10
N LYS A 16 6.30 -13.51 7.98
CA LYS A 16 4.98 -13.52 8.60
C LYS A 16 5.10 -13.43 10.13
N ALA A 17 5.94 -14.25 10.75
CA ALA A 17 6.14 -14.23 12.20
C ALA A 17 6.64 -12.87 12.71
N ILE A 18 7.53 -12.20 11.95
CA ILE A 18 8.02 -10.86 12.29
C ILE A 18 6.91 -9.81 12.13
N ARG A 19 6.11 -9.89 11.08
CA ARG A 19 4.98 -8.99 10.88
C ARG A 19 3.95 -9.12 12.01
N ASP A 20 3.57 -10.34 12.35
CA ASP A 20 2.65 -10.61 13.47
C ASP A 20 3.21 -10.08 14.82
N TYR A 21 4.54 -10.11 14.99
CA TYR A 21 5.19 -9.51 16.14
C TYR A 21 5.11 -7.98 16.11
N TRP A 22 5.37 -7.34 14.97
CA TRP A 22 5.30 -5.88 14.81
C TRP A 22 3.89 -5.35 15.05
N ASP A 23 2.87 -6.04 14.54
CA ASP A 23 1.47 -5.70 14.76
C ASP A 23 1.10 -5.80 16.24
N ARG A 24 1.54 -6.87 16.92
CA ARG A 24 1.29 -7.06 18.36
C ARG A 24 1.88 -5.97 19.24
N ILE A 25 3.04 -5.43 18.89
CA ILE A 25 3.71 -4.38 19.66
C ILE A 25 3.41 -2.97 19.14
N ASP A 26 2.56 -2.85 18.12
CA ASP A 26 2.23 -1.59 17.44
C ASP A 26 3.48 -0.81 17.01
N LEU A 27 4.40 -1.50 16.35
CA LEU A 27 5.73 -0.98 16.05
C LEU A 27 5.69 0.33 15.27
N LEU A 28 4.74 0.47 14.32
CA LEU A 28 4.67 1.64 13.45
C LEU A 28 4.38 2.93 14.25
N HIS A 29 3.34 2.90 15.10
CA HIS A 29 3.00 4.05 15.95
C HIS A 29 4.12 4.32 16.97
N ARG A 30 4.64 3.28 17.62
CA ARG A 30 5.76 3.42 18.54
C ARG A 30 6.99 4.07 17.91
N CYS A 31 7.34 3.75 16.67
CA CYS A 31 8.46 4.38 15.97
C CYS A 31 8.27 5.90 15.80
N VAL A 32 7.03 6.35 15.69
CA VAL A 32 6.70 7.78 15.57
C VAL A 32 6.63 8.43 16.95
N ASP A 33 5.93 7.81 17.90
CA ASP A 33 5.62 8.38 19.22
C ASP A 33 6.86 8.46 20.11
N GLU A 34 7.70 7.42 20.10
CA GLU A 34 8.97 7.39 20.85
C GLU A 34 10.01 8.44 20.35
N ARG A 35 9.69 9.15 19.26
CA ARG A 35 10.51 10.22 18.65
C ARG A 35 9.79 11.55 18.54
N GLU A 36 8.82 11.79 19.40
CA GLU A 36 8.01 13.02 19.39
C GLU A 36 8.87 14.29 19.54
N GLU A 37 9.93 14.22 20.33
CA GLU A 37 10.90 15.31 20.51
C GLU A 37 11.97 15.38 19.39
N GLY A 38 11.96 14.45 18.46
CA GLY A 38 12.91 14.40 17.34
C GLY A 38 12.55 15.38 16.23
N GLU A 39 13.55 15.71 15.41
CA GLU A 39 13.32 16.51 14.20
C GLU A 39 12.31 15.81 13.27
N SER A 40 11.33 16.55 12.77
CA SER A 40 10.28 15.98 11.92
C SER A 40 10.79 15.68 10.51
N PHE A 41 10.55 14.45 10.04
CA PHE A 41 10.71 14.04 8.65
C PHE A 41 9.39 13.52 8.12
N VAL A 42 8.73 14.31 7.27
CA VAL A 42 7.41 13.97 6.72
C VAL A 42 7.56 13.29 5.36
N PHE A 43 6.95 12.12 5.22
CA PHE A 43 6.94 11.36 3.98
C PHE A 43 5.50 11.16 3.49
N TYR A 44 5.25 11.55 2.24
CA TYR A 44 4.01 11.29 1.53
C TYR A 44 4.26 10.28 0.40
N GLU A 45 3.52 9.19 0.41
CA GLU A 45 3.52 8.24 -0.70
C GLU A 45 2.66 8.77 -1.85
N GLY A 46 3.17 8.69 -3.09
CA GLY A 46 2.35 8.86 -4.28
C GLY A 46 1.38 7.69 -4.38
N PRO A 47 0.05 7.94 -4.36
CA PRO A 47 -0.93 6.87 -4.25
C PRO A 47 -0.91 5.99 -5.50
N PRO A 48 -0.85 4.65 -5.34
CA PRO A 48 -1.04 3.73 -6.44
C PRO A 48 -2.51 3.70 -6.84
N THR A 49 -2.78 3.43 -8.11
CA THR A 49 -4.15 3.21 -8.57
C THR A 49 -4.64 1.82 -8.13
N ALA A 50 -5.84 1.76 -7.57
CA ALA A 50 -6.48 0.52 -7.13
C ALA A 50 -7.16 -0.19 -8.31
N ASN A 51 -6.36 -0.71 -9.26
CA ASN A 51 -6.85 -1.33 -10.50
C ASN A 51 -6.19 -2.69 -10.83
N GLY A 52 -5.49 -3.29 -9.89
CA GLY A 52 -4.84 -4.58 -10.08
C GLY A 52 -3.80 -4.92 -9.02
N LYS A 53 -3.24 -6.12 -9.12
CA LYS A 53 -2.17 -6.56 -8.21
C LYS A 53 -0.87 -5.80 -8.48
N PRO A 54 -0.08 -5.48 -7.44
CA PRO A 54 1.18 -4.76 -7.61
C PRO A 54 2.19 -5.56 -8.41
N GLY A 55 2.80 -4.93 -9.40
CA GLY A 55 3.95 -5.49 -10.13
C GLY A 55 5.27 -5.27 -9.39
N ILE A 56 6.33 -5.95 -9.84
CA ILE A 56 7.66 -5.88 -9.22
C ILE A 56 8.23 -4.45 -9.15
N HIS A 57 7.93 -3.61 -10.12
CA HIS A 57 8.36 -2.21 -10.14
C HIS A 57 7.74 -1.39 -8.99
N HIS A 58 6.49 -1.70 -8.60
CA HIS A 58 5.87 -1.09 -7.43
C HIS A 58 6.58 -1.52 -6.14
N VAL A 59 6.94 -2.81 -6.02
CA VAL A 59 7.65 -3.34 -4.85
C VAL A 59 9.03 -2.68 -4.72
N ILE A 60 9.80 -2.58 -5.82
CA ILE A 60 11.12 -1.95 -5.83
C ILE A 60 11.02 -0.48 -5.37
N ALA A 61 10.10 0.29 -5.98
CA ALA A 61 9.93 1.69 -5.62
C ALA A 61 9.56 1.88 -4.14
N ARG A 62 8.65 1.05 -3.60
CA ARG A 62 8.26 1.10 -2.19
C ARG A 62 9.39 0.69 -1.26
N THR A 63 10.15 -0.32 -1.62
CA THR A 63 11.32 -0.76 -0.83
C THR A 63 12.35 0.36 -0.70
N LEU A 64 12.65 1.09 -1.78
CA LEU A 64 13.58 2.21 -1.73
C LEU A 64 13.07 3.36 -0.85
N LYS A 65 11.79 3.68 -0.94
CA LYS A 65 11.16 4.71 -0.09
C LYS A 65 11.12 4.30 1.38
N ASP A 66 10.75 3.05 1.67
CA ASP A 66 10.76 2.50 3.03
C ASP A 66 12.16 2.49 3.63
N TYR A 67 13.18 2.16 2.83
CA TYR A 67 14.58 2.21 3.25
C TYR A 67 14.96 3.61 3.75
N VAL A 68 14.60 4.67 3.02
CA VAL A 68 14.89 6.05 3.44
C VAL A 68 14.17 6.40 4.74
N CYS A 69 12.90 6.03 4.87
CA CYS A 69 12.12 6.28 6.07
C CYS A 69 12.69 5.55 7.29
N ARG A 70 13.08 4.28 7.13
CA ARG A 70 13.74 3.50 8.20
C ARG A 70 15.09 4.09 8.60
N TYR A 71 15.87 4.50 7.61
CA TYR A 71 17.17 5.13 7.86
C TYR A 71 17.00 6.42 8.68
N ARG A 72 16.04 7.28 8.32
CA ARG A 72 15.74 8.49 9.09
C ARG A 72 15.25 8.18 10.51
N THR A 73 14.39 7.17 10.65
CA THR A 73 13.95 6.70 11.98
C THR A 73 15.13 6.26 12.85
N MET A 74 16.11 5.53 12.29
CA MET A 74 17.32 5.11 13.00
C MET A 74 18.23 6.28 13.36
N GLN A 75 18.17 7.39 12.63
CA GLN A 75 18.89 8.63 12.95
C GLN A 75 18.20 9.46 14.05
N GLY A 76 17.04 9.04 14.54
CA GLY A 76 16.30 9.75 15.59
C GLY A 76 15.22 10.70 15.09
N TYR A 77 14.98 10.81 13.79
CA TYR A 77 13.89 11.62 13.27
C TYR A 77 12.52 11.04 13.61
N GLN A 78 11.57 11.91 13.89
CA GLN A 78 10.17 11.54 13.90
C GLN A 78 9.67 11.42 12.45
N VAL A 79 9.51 10.20 11.95
CA VAL A 79 9.15 9.94 10.56
C VAL A 79 7.64 9.71 10.45
N LYS A 80 6.92 10.77 10.10
CA LYS A 80 5.47 10.70 9.82
C LYS A 80 5.25 10.26 8.38
N ARG A 81 4.61 9.10 8.21
CA ARG A 81 4.31 8.50 6.90
C ARG A 81 2.83 8.65 6.60
N LYS A 82 2.52 9.12 5.40
CA LYS A 82 1.15 9.23 4.92
C LYS A 82 1.04 8.58 3.56
N ALA A 83 0.13 7.63 3.45
CA ALA A 83 -0.18 6.92 2.23
C ALA A 83 -1.67 7.08 1.88
N GLY A 84 -2.04 6.64 0.71
CA GLY A 84 -3.41 6.60 0.23
C GLY A 84 -3.49 5.79 -1.07
N TRP A 85 -4.66 5.80 -1.68
CA TRP A 85 -4.96 5.12 -2.92
C TRP A 85 -5.51 6.11 -3.94
N ASP A 86 -5.15 5.92 -5.21
CA ASP A 86 -5.83 6.54 -6.33
C ASP A 86 -7.01 5.64 -6.73
N THR A 87 -8.20 6.10 -6.43
CA THR A 87 -9.41 5.26 -6.44
C THR A 87 -10.40 5.61 -7.54
N HIS A 88 -10.02 6.43 -8.50
CA HIS A 88 -10.93 6.87 -9.56
C HIS A 88 -10.23 7.16 -10.88
N GLY A 89 -11.03 7.46 -11.89
CA GLY A 89 -10.57 7.82 -13.23
C GLY A 89 -10.37 6.62 -14.14
N LEU A 90 -9.86 6.93 -15.32
CA LEU A 90 -9.74 6.00 -16.44
C LEU A 90 -9.09 4.64 -16.13
N PRO A 91 -8.05 4.53 -15.29
CA PRO A 91 -7.46 3.21 -15.00
C PRO A 91 -8.41 2.25 -14.28
N VAL A 92 -9.29 2.75 -13.40
CA VAL A 92 -10.31 1.95 -12.73
C VAL A 92 -11.43 1.58 -13.72
N GLU A 93 -11.87 2.55 -14.50
CA GLU A 93 -12.91 2.36 -15.52
C GLU A 93 -12.52 1.29 -16.53
N ILE A 94 -11.31 1.35 -17.10
CA ILE A 94 -10.80 0.36 -18.06
C ILE A 94 -10.78 -1.06 -17.46
N GLU A 95 -10.44 -1.20 -16.19
CA GLU A 95 -10.45 -2.52 -15.53
C GLU A 95 -11.87 -3.07 -15.43
N VAL A 96 -12.84 -2.23 -15.08
CA VAL A 96 -14.26 -2.61 -14.98
C VAL A 96 -14.86 -2.87 -16.37
N GLU A 97 -14.55 -2.04 -17.37
CA GLU A 97 -14.95 -2.28 -18.77
C GLU A 97 -14.51 -3.67 -19.25
N LYS A 98 -13.25 -4.03 -18.99
CA LYS A 98 -12.73 -5.37 -19.33
C LYS A 98 -13.48 -6.49 -18.63
N ARG A 99 -13.79 -6.33 -17.34
CA ARG A 99 -14.52 -7.34 -16.57
C ARG A 99 -15.95 -7.53 -17.06
N LEU A 100 -16.60 -6.45 -17.48
CA LEU A 100 -17.98 -6.44 -17.96
C LEU A 100 -18.09 -6.68 -19.48
N ASN A 101 -16.95 -6.81 -20.20
CA ASN A 101 -16.87 -6.89 -21.66
C ASN A 101 -17.55 -5.70 -22.37
N LEU A 102 -17.44 -4.51 -21.79
CA LEU A 102 -17.88 -3.27 -22.40
C LEU A 102 -16.73 -2.70 -23.24
N SER A 103 -17.01 -2.24 -24.45
CA SER A 103 -15.97 -1.79 -25.38
C SER A 103 -16.19 -0.37 -25.91
N SER A 104 -17.31 0.23 -25.59
CA SER A 104 -17.68 1.57 -26.04
C SER A 104 -18.42 2.36 -24.96
N LYS A 105 -18.44 3.67 -25.14
CA LYS A 105 -19.26 4.55 -24.31
C LYS A 105 -20.75 4.20 -24.38
N GLN A 106 -21.21 3.76 -25.54
CA GLN A 106 -22.61 3.34 -25.75
C GLN A 106 -22.95 2.11 -24.90
N ASP A 107 -22.04 1.13 -24.84
CA ASP A 107 -22.22 -0.06 -24.00
C ASP A 107 -22.36 0.32 -22.52
N ILE A 108 -21.60 1.31 -22.05
CA ILE A 108 -21.69 1.81 -20.67
C ILE A 108 -23.04 2.51 -20.44
N GLU A 109 -23.50 3.32 -21.39
CA GLU A 109 -24.80 4.00 -21.30
C GLU A 109 -25.95 2.99 -21.30
N GLU A 110 -25.88 1.92 -22.10
CA GLU A 110 -26.86 0.83 -22.13
C GLU A 110 -26.81 -0.03 -20.85
N TYR A 111 -25.62 -0.29 -20.32
CA TYR A 111 -25.44 -1.00 -19.04
C TYR A 111 -26.03 -0.23 -17.87
N GLY A 112 -25.94 1.09 -17.91
CA GLY A 112 -26.36 2.03 -16.89
C GLY A 112 -25.20 2.69 -16.18
N ILE A 113 -25.12 4.02 -16.27
CA ILE A 113 -24.02 4.80 -15.67
C ILE A 113 -23.93 4.59 -14.15
N LYS A 114 -25.08 4.49 -13.47
CA LYS A 114 -25.12 4.27 -12.03
C LYS A 114 -24.56 2.91 -11.67
N GLU A 115 -25.00 1.88 -12.33
CA GLU A 115 -24.59 0.49 -12.15
C GLU A 115 -23.09 0.32 -12.47
N PHE A 116 -22.61 0.97 -13.51
CA PHE A 116 -21.19 1.00 -13.86
C PHE A 116 -20.34 1.67 -12.76
N ASN A 117 -20.77 2.81 -12.24
CA ASN A 117 -20.09 3.49 -11.14
C ASN A 117 -20.07 2.65 -9.84
N GLU A 118 -21.14 1.91 -9.56
CA GLU A 118 -21.16 0.98 -8.42
C GLU A 118 -20.14 -0.14 -8.62
N LYS A 119 -20.00 -0.68 -9.83
CA LYS A 119 -18.97 -1.68 -10.16
C LYS A 119 -17.54 -1.12 -10.06
N CYS A 120 -17.33 0.14 -10.43
CA CYS A 120 -16.05 0.80 -10.24
C CYS A 120 -15.68 0.90 -8.74
N ARG A 121 -16.63 1.26 -7.89
CA ARG A 121 -16.41 1.28 -6.43
C ARG A 121 -16.11 -0.09 -5.85
N GLU A 122 -16.88 -1.11 -6.24
CA GLU A 122 -16.63 -2.49 -5.80
C GLU A 122 -15.23 -2.95 -6.20
N SER A 123 -14.79 -2.67 -7.43
CA SER A 123 -13.48 -3.02 -7.93
C SER A 123 -12.34 -2.38 -7.13
N VAL A 124 -12.51 -1.12 -6.73
CA VAL A 124 -11.51 -0.41 -5.92
C VAL A 124 -11.31 -1.10 -4.58
N PHE A 125 -12.38 -1.42 -3.85
CA PHE A 125 -12.30 -2.09 -2.54
C PHE A 125 -11.76 -3.52 -2.61
N GLU A 126 -11.74 -4.13 -3.79
CA GLU A 126 -11.10 -5.44 -3.97
C GLU A 126 -9.57 -5.33 -3.94
N TYR A 127 -9.01 -4.17 -4.31
CA TYR A 127 -7.56 -3.94 -4.42
C TYR A 127 -6.97 -3.04 -3.33
N GLU A 128 -7.79 -2.44 -2.50
CA GLU A 128 -7.38 -1.65 -1.33
C GLU A 128 -7.02 -2.57 -0.15
#